data_eca1a2a14994763f33fd389c2859c051
#
_entry.id   eca1a2a14994763f33fd389c2859c051
#
_cell.length_a   1.000
_cell.length_b   1.000
_cell.length_c   1.000
_cell.angle_alpha   90.00
_cell.angle_beta   90.00
_cell.angle_gamma   90.00
#
_symmetry.space_group_name_H-M   'P 1'
#
loop_
_entity.id
_entity.type
_entity.pdbx_description
1 polymer ?
#
loop_
_entity_poly.entity_id
_entity_poly.type
_entity_poly.pdbx_seq_one_letter_code
_entity_poly.pdbx_strand_id
1 'polypeptide(L)'
;MLFRSAGADVVQIFDSWAGGLPDKAFADWVVAPNKRVVELVRKQRPGAKIIGFPRAASQTGYERYVAETGVDAISIDTATPFAWGMKALGSQAVPQGNLDPIALIAGGSALDQAVDRILDAGAGRSFIFNLGHGVLPETPLEHVAQVIARVRKDA
;
A
#
# COMPACT_ATOMS: atom_id res chain seq x y z
N MET A 1 11.53 19.72 0.73
CA MET A 1 10.52 18.71 0.31
C MET A 1 10.26 18.86 -1.19
N LEU A 2 11.18 18.32 -1.99
CA LEU A 2 11.29 18.58 -3.42
C LEU A 2 10.13 18.03 -4.26
N PHE A 3 9.57 16.86 -3.91
CA PHE A 3 8.57 16.19 -4.75
C PHE A 3 7.25 16.97 -4.91
N ARG A 4 6.72 17.54 -3.83
CA ARG A 4 5.46 18.32 -3.90
C ARG A 4 5.66 19.70 -4.55
N SER A 5 6.81 20.34 -4.39
CA SER A 5 7.14 21.55 -5.14
C SER A 5 7.37 21.28 -6.63
N ALA A 6 7.65 20.01 -7.00
CA ALA A 6 7.72 19.55 -8.38
C ALA A 6 6.36 19.04 -8.92
N GLY A 7 5.25 19.22 -8.18
CA GLY A 7 3.89 18.90 -8.66
C GLY A 7 3.36 17.51 -8.24
N ALA A 8 4.01 16.79 -7.32
CA ALA A 8 3.48 15.52 -6.84
C ALA A 8 2.21 15.73 -5.99
N ASP A 9 1.12 15.05 -6.31
CA ASP A 9 -0.15 15.13 -5.59
C ASP A 9 -0.13 14.33 -4.28
N VAL A 10 0.54 13.17 -4.29
CA VAL A 10 0.65 12.24 -3.18
C VAL A 10 2.10 11.86 -2.97
N VAL A 11 2.50 11.61 -1.72
CA VAL A 11 3.81 11.05 -1.39
C VAL A 11 3.65 9.75 -0.62
N GLN A 12 4.55 8.78 -0.88
CA GLN A 12 4.56 7.52 -0.17
C GLN A 12 5.82 7.39 0.69
N ILE A 13 5.63 6.95 1.94
CA ILE A 13 6.71 6.63 2.87
C ILE A 13 6.96 5.13 2.79
N PHE A 14 8.13 4.74 2.31
CA PHE A 14 8.56 3.35 2.25
C PHE A 14 9.36 3.00 3.49
N ASP A 15 8.85 2.06 4.30
CA ASP A 15 9.58 1.44 5.40
C ASP A 15 9.78 -0.05 5.07
N SER A 16 10.81 -0.32 4.27
CA SER A 16 11.03 -1.65 3.67
C SER A 16 11.46 -2.71 4.68
N TRP A 17 11.90 -2.31 5.87
CA TRP A 17 12.42 -3.19 6.92
C TRP A 17 11.53 -3.23 8.17
N ALA A 18 10.29 -2.80 8.07
CA ALA A 18 9.33 -2.75 9.17
C ALA A 18 8.91 -4.13 9.70
N GLY A 19 9.00 -5.17 8.85
CA GLY A 19 8.55 -6.52 9.21
C GLY A 19 9.45 -7.25 10.20
N GLY A 20 8.85 -8.23 10.90
CA GLY A 20 9.60 -9.11 11.81
C GLY A 20 10.02 -8.49 13.13
N LEU A 21 9.64 -7.25 13.42
CA LEU A 21 9.94 -6.60 14.68
C LEU A 21 8.95 -6.99 15.78
N PRO A 22 9.42 -7.21 17.04
CA PRO A 22 8.54 -7.29 18.20
C PRO A 22 7.72 -5.99 18.36
N ASP A 23 6.54 -6.09 18.99
CA ASP A 23 5.56 -5.00 19.09
C ASP A 23 6.17 -3.67 19.59
N LYS A 24 6.97 -3.72 20.67
CA LYS A 24 7.62 -2.50 21.18
C LYS A 24 8.63 -1.92 20.19
N ALA A 25 9.44 -2.76 19.55
CA ALA A 25 10.43 -2.29 18.58
C ALA A 25 9.73 -1.72 17.32
N PHE A 26 8.62 -2.33 16.88
CA PHE A 26 7.81 -1.79 15.81
C PHE A 26 7.25 -0.40 16.16
N ALA A 27 6.74 -0.22 17.39
CA ALA A 27 6.27 1.08 17.85
C ALA A 27 7.40 2.14 17.85
N ASP A 28 8.56 1.80 18.41
CA ASP A 28 9.65 2.75 18.60
C ASP A 28 10.39 3.09 17.29
N TRP A 29 10.58 2.10 16.40
CA TRP A 29 11.45 2.23 15.22
C TRP A 29 10.70 2.37 13.89
N VAL A 30 9.41 2.02 13.87
CA VAL A 30 8.57 2.16 12.67
C VAL A 30 7.50 3.24 12.89
N VAL A 31 6.63 3.05 13.88
CA VAL A 31 5.47 3.95 14.06
C VAL A 31 5.91 5.36 14.46
N ALA A 32 6.73 5.50 15.50
CA ALA A 32 7.11 6.81 16.01
C ALA A 32 7.88 7.69 15.00
N PRO A 33 8.90 7.17 14.26
CA PRO A 33 9.56 7.94 13.21
C PRO A 33 8.63 8.33 12.07
N ASN A 34 7.78 7.40 11.61
CA ASN A 34 6.85 7.68 10.52
C ASN A 34 5.79 8.72 10.93
N LYS A 35 5.25 8.62 12.15
CA LYS A 35 4.40 9.65 12.74
C LYS A 35 5.06 11.02 12.69
N ARG A 36 6.32 11.10 13.13
CA ARG A 36 7.09 12.35 13.11
C ARG A 36 7.25 12.92 11.70
N VAL A 37 7.50 12.06 10.72
CA VAL A 37 7.56 12.47 9.30
C VAL A 37 6.22 13.04 8.84
N VAL A 38 5.10 12.36 9.11
CA VAL A 38 3.75 12.80 8.75
C VAL A 38 3.43 14.16 9.37
N GLU A 39 3.71 14.33 10.67
CA GLU A 39 3.51 15.61 11.38
C GLU A 39 4.31 16.76 10.75
N LEU A 40 5.60 16.54 10.47
CA LEU A 40 6.46 17.54 9.87
C LEU A 40 6.04 17.92 8.45
N VAL A 41 5.62 16.92 7.66
CA VAL A 41 5.08 17.15 6.32
C VAL A 41 3.82 18.00 6.38
N ARG A 42 2.87 17.63 7.24
CA ARG A 42 1.60 18.36 7.38
C ARG A 42 1.76 19.75 7.97
N LYS A 43 2.73 19.94 8.86
CA LYS A 43 3.07 21.30 9.37
C LYS A 43 3.49 22.23 8.24
N GLN A 44 4.24 21.73 7.26
CA GLN A 44 4.69 22.54 6.11
C GLN A 44 3.67 22.58 4.97
N ARG A 45 2.82 21.55 4.85
CA ARG A 45 1.84 21.35 3.78
C ARG A 45 0.57 20.70 4.34
N PRO A 46 -0.36 21.48 4.94
CA PRO A 46 -1.54 20.92 5.61
C PRO A 46 -2.41 19.99 4.75
N GLY A 47 -2.47 20.21 3.44
CA GLY A 47 -3.24 19.38 2.51
C GLY A 47 -2.47 18.19 1.90
N ALA A 48 -1.25 17.88 2.37
CA ALA A 48 -0.46 16.78 1.81
C ALA A 48 -1.12 15.42 2.03
N LYS A 49 -1.31 14.67 0.93
CA LYS A 49 -1.76 13.28 0.98
C LYS A 49 -0.56 12.35 1.13
N ILE A 50 -0.66 11.43 2.07
CA ILE A 50 0.47 10.58 2.47
C ILE A 50 0.00 9.13 2.50
N ILE A 51 0.74 8.25 1.79
CA ILE A 51 0.61 6.80 1.86
C ILE A 51 1.72 6.27 2.76
N GLY A 52 1.38 5.42 3.74
CA GLY A 52 2.36 4.68 4.52
C GLY A 52 2.57 3.28 3.94
N PHE A 53 3.80 2.77 3.96
CA PHE A 53 4.11 1.39 3.59
C PHE A 53 5.07 0.75 4.59
N PRO A 54 4.59 0.31 5.77
CA PRO A 54 5.36 -0.52 6.70
C PRO A 54 5.36 -1.98 6.20
N ARG A 55 6.26 -2.27 5.26
CA ARG A 55 6.33 -3.57 4.58
C ARG A 55 6.48 -4.72 5.57
N ALA A 56 5.75 -5.80 5.34
CA ALA A 56 5.74 -7.03 6.16
C ALA A 56 5.35 -6.80 7.64
N ALA A 57 4.64 -5.73 7.94
CA ALA A 57 4.05 -5.55 9.26
C ALA A 57 3.01 -6.64 9.56
N SER A 58 2.85 -7.00 10.82
CA SER A 58 1.74 -7.85 11.26
C SER A 58 0.39 -7.12 11.09
N GLN A 59 -0.71 -7.84 11.12
CA GLN A 59 -2.04 -7.23 11.07
C GLN A 59 -2.23 -6.18 12.17
N THR A 60 -1.87 -6.51 13.41
CA THR A 60 -1.89 -5.54 14.53
C THR A 60 -0.92 -4.38 14.33
N GLY A 61 0.22 -4.63 13.66
CA GLY A 61 1.18 -3.60 13.27
C GLY A 61 0.58 -2.60 12.28
N TYR A 62 -0.14 -3.08 11.27
CA TYR A 62 -0.87 -2.20 10.32
C TYR A 62 -1.94 -1.37 11.04
N GLU A 63 -2.77 -1.98 11.89
CA GLU A 63 -3.80 -1.26 12.66
C GLU A 63 -3.17 -0.15 13.51
N ARG A 64 -2.12 -0.48 14.26
CA ARG A 64 -1.38 0.49 15.06
C ARG A 64 -0.76 1.60 14.22
N TYR A 65 -0.12 1.23 13.11
CA TYR A 65 0.51 2.20 12.22
C TYR A 65 -0.49 3.23 11.69
N VAL A 66 -1.63 2.81 11.19
CA VAL A 66 -2.69 3.70 10.70
C VAL A 66 -3.21 4.60 11.81
N ALA A 67 -3.55 4.01 12.97
CA ALA A 67 -4.13 4.74 14.09
C ALA A 67 -3.19 5.82 14.65
N GLU A 68 -1.89 5.53 14.74
CA GLU A 68 -0.95 6.44 15.38
C GLU A 68 -0.27 7.43 14.43
N THR A 69 -0.04 7.05 13.16
CA THR A 69 0.60 7.95 12.17
C THR A 69 -0.39 8.89 11.49
N GLY A 70 -1.64 8.45 11.36
CA GLY A 70 -2.71 9.21 10.70
C GLY A 70 -2.47 9.41 9.20
N VAL A 71 -1.82 8.46 8.50
CA VAL A 71 -1.66 8.50 7.04
C VAL A 71 -3.02 8.46 6.32
N ASP A 72 -3.11 9.03 5.13
CA ASP A 72 -4.35 9.04 4.34
C ASP A 72 -4.62 7.70 3.64
N ALA A 73 -3.56 6.97 3.29
CA ALA A 73 -3.65 5.63 2.72
C ALA A 73 -2.56 4.73 3.29
N ILE A 74 -2.81 3.42 3.23
CA ILE A 74 -1.93 2.39 3.75
C ILE A 74 -1.66 1.33 2.69
N SER A 75 -0.40 1.18 2.30
CA SER A 75 0.00 0.11 1.37
C SER A 75 0.19 -1.19 2.14
N ILE A 76 -0.44 -2.25 1.63
CA ILE A 76 -0.44 -3.59 2.21
C ILE A 76 0.43 -4.48 1.32
N ASP A 77 1.31 -5.27 1.90
CA ASP A 77 2.15 -6.19 1.14
C ASP A 77 1.42 -7.49 0.74
N THR A 78 2.10 -8.32 -0.05
CA THR A 78 1.56 -9.57 -0.59
C THR A 78 1.20 -10.61 0.47
N ALA A 79 1.85 -10.58 1.65
CA ALA A 79 1.66 -11.58 2.69
C ALA A 79 0.36 -11.38 3.48
N THR A 80 -0.22 -10.19 3.40
CA THR A 80 -1.45 -9.84 4.13
C THR A 80 -2.66 -9.89 3.20
N PRO A 81 -3.73 -10.65 3.51
CA PRO A 81 -4.93 -10.68 2.68
C PRO A 81 -5.56 -9.29 2.48
N PHE A 82 -5.75 -8.87 1.23
CA PHE A 82 -6.30 -7.53 0.94
C PHE A 82 -7.70 -7.31 1.51
N ALA A 83 -8.54 -8.35 1.48
CA ALA A 83 -9.88 -8.31 2.08
C ALA A 83 -9.86 -7.99 3.58
N TRP A 84 -8.83 -8.48 4.32
CA TRP A 84 -8.63 -8.09 5.71
C TRP A 84 -8.33 -6.60 5.81
N GLY A 85 -7.42 -6.08 5.00
CA GLY A 85 -7.07 -4.66 4.99
C GLY A 85 -8.27 -3.76 4.69
N MET A 86 -9.09 -4.15 3.71
CA MET A 86 -10.33 -3.45 3.39
C MET A 86 -11.30 -3.41 4.57
N LYS A 87 -11.39 -4.49 5.36
CA LYS A 87 -12.28 -4.58 6.53
C LYS A 87 -11.71 -3.83 7.73
N ALA A 88 -10.45 -4.05 8.07
CA ALA A 88 -9.84 -3.57 9.31
C ALA A 88 -9.38 -2.10 9.22
N LEU A 89 -8.86 -1.69 8.07
CA LEU A 89 -8.20 -0.39 7.91
C LEU A 89 -9.03 0.61 7.11
N GLY A 90 -9.94 0.17 6.26
CA GLY A 90 -10.64 0.98 5.27
C GLY A 90 -11.53 2.10 5.83
N SER A 91 -11.83 2.11 7.13
CA SER A 91 -12.52 3.22 7.79
C SER A 91 -11.59 4.33 8.28
N GLN A 92 -10.27 4.07 8.37
CA GLN A 92 -9.27 4.99 8.91
C GLN A 92 -8.31 5.50 7.83
N ALA A 93 -7.92 4.65 6.88
CA ALA A 93 -7.05 4.97 5.77
C ALA A 93 -7.46 4.19 4.52
N VAL A 94 -7.23 4.75 3.33
CA VAL A 94 -7.53 4.07 2.07
C VAL A 94 -6.53 2.93 1.87
N PRO A 95 -6.95 1.64 1.81
CA PRO A 95 -6.03 0.54 1.51
C PRO A 95 -5.47 0.63 0.10
N GLN A 96 -4.17 0.35 -0.04
CA GLN A 96 -3.48 0.24 -1.31
C GLN A 96 -2.84 -1.15 -1.43
N GLY A 97 -2.92 -1.76 -2.59
CA GLY A 97 -2.21 -3.01 -2.84
C GLY A 97 -3.07 -3.98 -3.64
N ASN A 98 -2.76 -5.24 -3.51
CA ASN A 98 -1.51 -5.85 -3.04
C ASN A 98 -1.14 -7.04 -3.94
N LEU A 99 -1.23 -6.79 -5.27
CA LEU A 99 -0.94 -7.83 -6.26
C LEU A 99 0.48 -8.39 -6.05
N ASP A 100 0.59 -9.71 -6.03
CA ASP A 100 1.87 -10.39 -5.92
C ASP A 100 2.70 -10.18 -7.21
N PRO A 101 3.92 -9.63 -7.13
CA PRO A 101 4.82 -9.52 -8.27
C PRO A 101 5.14 -10.86 -8.93
N ILE A 102 5.09 -11.97 -8.21
CA ILE A 102 5.27 -13.32 -8.79
C ILE A 102 4.08 -13.69 -9.69
N ALA A 103 2.85 -13.36 -9.28
CA ALA A 103 1.68 -13.54 -10.14
C ALA A 103 1.79 -12.68 -11.40
N LEU A 104 2.36 -11.47 -11.28
CA LEU A 104 2.62 -10.59 -12.43
C LEU A 104 3.64 -11.20 -13.41
N ILE A 105 4.69 -11.88 -12.91
CA ILE A 105 5.63 -12.62 -13.77
C ILE A 105 4.95 -13.81 -14.44
N ALA A 106 4.10 -14.55 -13.73
CA ALA A 106 3.42 -15.73 -14.25
C ALA A 106 2.46 -15.41 -15.40
N GLY A 107 1.74 -14.29 -15.32
CA GLY A 107 0.80 -13.87 -16.36
C GLY A 107 -0.43 -14.77 -16.52
N GLY A 108 -1.13 -14.61 -17.64
CA GLY A 108 -2.26 -15.46 -18.03
C GLY A 108 -3.39 -15.51 -17.01
N SER A 109 -4.09 -16.64 -16.93
CA SER A 109 -5.27 -16.80 -16.05
C SER A 109 -4.95 -16.70 -14.56
N ALA A 110 -3.74 -17.05 -14.15
CA ALA A 110 -3.30 -16.92 -12.75
C ALA A 110 -3.20 -15.45 -12.34
N LEU A 111 -2.67 -14.62 -13.22
CA LEU A 111 -2.62 -13.16 -13.04
C LEU A 111 -4.03 -12.57 -13.00
N ASP A 112 -4.90 -12.94 -13.95
CA ASP A 112 -6.28 -12.47 -13.98
C ASP A 112 -7.01 -12.76 -12.67
N GLN A 113 -6.94 -14.00 -12.18
CA GLN A 113 -7.55 -14.38 -10.89
C GLN A 113 -6.95 -13.62 -9.70
N ALA A 114 -5.65 -13.30 -9.74
CA ALA A 114 -5.02 -12.52 -8.67
C ALA A 114 -5.52 -11.07 -8.67
N VAL A 115 -5.69 -10.47 -9.85
CA VAL A 115 -6.26 -9.12 -10.01
C VAL A 115 -7.72 -9.12 -9.55
N ASP A 116 -8.55 -10.06 -10.01
CA ASP A 116 -9.97 -10.13 -9.65
C ASP A 116 -10.18 -10.22 -8.14
N ARG A 117 -9.41 -11.05 -7.43
CA ARG A 117 -9.50 -11.13 -5.96
C ARG A 117 -9.31 -9.77 -5.26
N ILE A 118 -8.48 -8.90 -5.80
CA ILE A 118 -8.26 -7.56 -5.24
C ILE A 118 -9.43 -6.65 -5.60
N LEU A 119 -9.88 -6.68 -6.85
CA LEU A 119 -11.03 -5.89 -7.32
C LEU A 119 -12.30 -6.27 -6.55
N ASP A 120 -12.58 -7.57 -6.39
CA ASP A 120 -13.71 -8.08 -5.63
C ASP A 120 -13.66 -7.64 -4.16
N ALA A 121 -12.49 -7.72 -3.52
CA ALA A 121 -12.32 -7.28 -2.14
C ALA A 121 -12.52 -5.77 -1.96
N GLY A 122 -12.21 -4.98 -3.00
CA GLY A 122 -12.39 -3.53 -3.03
C GLY A 122 -13.75 -3.06 -3.54
N ALA A 123 -14.59 -3.95 -4.07
CA ALA A 123 -15.83 -3.58 -4.75
C ALA A 123 -16.73 -2.67 -3.89
N GLY A 124 -17.19 -1.56 -4.49
CA GLY A 124 -18.03 -0.56 -3.84
C GLY A 124 -17.37 0.27 -2.73
N ARG A 125 -16.03 0.20 -2.60
CA ARG A 125 -15.25 0.92 -1.57
C ARG A 125 -14.04 1.61 -2.18
N SER A 126 -13.56 2.66 -1.52
CA SER A 126 -12.34 3.35 -1.95
C SER A 126 -11.10 2.50 -1.67
N PHE A 127 -10.30 2.24 -2.70
CA PHE A 127 -8.98 1.63 -2.57
C PHE A 127 -8.07 2.06 -3.73
N ILE A 128 -6.78 1.81 -3.61
CA ILE A 128 -5.80 2.06 -4.66
C ILE A 128 -5.24 0.70 -5.11
N PHE A 129 -5.48 0.33 -6.37
CA PHE A 129 -4.85 -0.87 -6.92
C PHE A 129 -3.35 -0.66 -7.09
N ASN A 130 -2.55 -1.58 -6.55
CA ASN A 130 -1.09 -1.57 -6.70
C ASN A 130 -0.54 -3.00 -6.51
N LEU A 131 0.75 -3.17 -6.78
CA LEU A 131 1.50 -4.34 -6.32
C LEU A 131 1.69 -4.28 -4.79
N GLY A 132 1.81 -5.44 -4.16
CA GLY A 132 2.16 -5.55 -2.75
C GLY A 132 3.67 -5.43 -2.48
N HIS A 133 4.47 -5.33 -3.54
CA HIS A 133 5.91 -5.05 -3.52
C HIS A 133 6.35 -4.41 -4.85
N GLY A 134 7.62 -4.05 -4.96
CA GLY A 134 8.19 -3.55 -6.23
C GLY A 134 8.10 -4.58 -7.37
N VAL A 135 7.94 -4.09 -8.59
CA VAL A 135 8.02 -4.92 -9.79
C VAL A 135 9.41 -5.56 -9.90
N LEU A 136 9.46 -6.82 -10.35
CA LEU A 136 10.72 -7.54 -10.53
C LEU A 136 11.27 -7.31 -11.95
N PRO A 137 12.60 -7.29 -12.13
CA PRO A 137 13.21 -7.01 -13.43
C PRO A 137 12.79 -7.99 -14.54
N GLU A 138 12.44 -9.23 -14.18
CA GLU A 138 12.02 -10.28 -15.08
C GLU A 138 10.56 -10.16 -15.55
N THR A 139 9.84 -9.17 -15.06
CA THR A 139 8.41 -8.99 -15.37
C THR A 139 8.21 -8.65 -16.84
N PRO A 140 7.46 -9.47 -17.62
CA PRO A 140 7.13 -9.16 -19.00
C PRO A 140 6.23 -7.91 -19.11
N LEU A 141 6.51 -7.02 -20.06
CA LEU A 141 5.73 -5.79 -20.25
C LEU A 141 4.28 -6.07 -20.66
N GLU A 142 4.05 -7.15 -21.39
CA GLU A 142 2.72 -7.62 -21.78
C GLU A 142 1.85 -7.99 -20.56
N HIS A 143 2.44 -8.50 -19.49
CA HIS A 143 1.70 -8.81 -18.26
C HIS A 143 1.32 -7.52 -17.49
N VAL A 144 2.17 -6.50 -17.55
CA VAL A 144 1.81 -5.17 -17.02
C VAL A 144 0.63 -4.60 -17.79
N ALA A 145 0.66 -4.70 -19.13
CA ALA A 145 -0.46 -4.27 -19.98
C ALA A 145 -1.74 -5.07 -19.68
N GLN A 146 -1.63 -6.39 -19.45
CA GLN A 146 -2.76 -7.24 -19.03
C GLN A 146 -3.41 -6.75 -17.74
N VAL A 147 -2.61 -6.44 -16.70
CA VAL A 147 -3.14 -5.88 -15.44
C VAL A 147 -3.85 -4.55 -15.67
N ILE A 148 -3.22 -3.63 -16.43
CA ILE A 148 -3.82 -2.32 -16.70
C ILE A 148 -5.17 -2.46 -17.42
N ALA A 149 -5.23 -3.32 -18.44
CA ALA A 149 -6.46 -3.58 -19.18
C ALA A 149 -7.56 -4.16 -18.27
N ARG A 150 -7.19 -5.09 -17.36
CA ARG A 150 -8.14 -5.72 -16.45
C ARG A 150 -8.67 -4.77 -15.39
N VAL A 151 -7.80 -4.00 -14.75
CA VAL A 151 -8.19 -3.03 -13.71
C VAL A 151 -9.06 -1.90 -14.28
N ARG A 152 -8.81 -1.48 -15.54
CA ARG A 152 -9.56 -0.40 -16.17
C ARG A 152 -10.84 -0.83 -16.87
N LYS A 153 -11.08 -2.13 -17.01
CA LYS A 153 -12.28 -2.65 -17.68
C LYS A 153 -13.57 -2.34 -16.93
N ASP A 154 -13.47 -2.24 -15.61
CA ASP A 154 -14.58 -2.01 -14.70
C ASP A 154 -14.53 -0.63 -14.00
N ALA A 155 -13.70 0.30 -14.50
CA ALA A 155 -13.52 1.66 -13.97
C ALA A 155 -14.33 2.71 -14.76
#